data_2f07fa4b9b931362b198b09c4e5b52bb
#
_entry.id   2f07fa4b9b931362b198b09c4e5b52bb
#
_cell.length_a   1.000
_cell.length_b   1.000
_cell.length_c   1.000
_cell.angle_alpha   90.00
_cell.angle_beta   90.00
_cell.angle_gamma   90.00
#
_symmetry.space_group_name_H-M   'P 1'
#
loop_
_entity.id
_entity.type
_entity.pdbx_description
1 polymer ?
#
loop_
_entity_poly.entity_id
_entity_poly.type
_entity_poly.pdbx_seq_one_letter_code
_entity_poly.pdbx_strand_id
1 'polypeptide(L)'
;PAFLCRQTDLLLAAAATGKVVNVKKGQFLAPWDMANVAAKITGAGNVNVLVTERGASFGYNTLVSDMRALPILARTIGAPVIFDATHSVQQPGGMGASSGGEREFVPVLARAAVAVGVAGVFIETHPDPDHAPSDGPNMVPLREFEGLLRTLMAFDAVAKARG
;
A
#
# COMPACT_ATOMS: atom_id res chain seq x y z
N PRO A 1 10.51 1.20 1.01
CA PRO A 1 10.02 -0.18 1.17
C PRO A 1 9.52 -0.43 2.58
N ALA A 2 8.43 -1.23 2.69
CA ALA A 2 7.74 -1.49 3.96
C ALA A 2 8.67 -2.03 5.07
N PHE A 3 9.55 -2.94 4.71
CA PHE A 3 10.48 -3.55 5.67
C PHE A 3 11.45 -2.53 6.31
N LEU A 4 11.76 -1.44 5.61
CA LEU A 4 12.67 -0.40 6.09
C LEU A 4 11.96 0.84 6.67
N CYS A 5 10.66 0.76 6.91
CA CYS A 5 9.85 1.92 7.35
C CYS A 5 10.30 2.51 8.71
N ARG A 6 11.08 1.77 9.50
CA ARG A 6 11.65 2.24 10.77
C ARG A 6 13.11 2.72 10.67
N GLN A 7 13.74 2.64 9.51
CA GLN A 7 15.13 3.09 9.29
C GLN A 7 15.18 4.62 9.30
N THR A 8 15.63 5.18 10.40
CA THR A 8 15.60 6.64 10.64
C THR A 8 16.47 7.40 9.66
N ASP A 9 17.69 6.92 9.38
CA ASP A 9 18.62 7.52 8.43
C ASP A 9 18.06 7.56 7.00
N LEU A 10 17.40 6.48 6.56
CA LEU A 10 16.74 6.43 5.25
C LEU A 10 15.57 7.43 5.18
N LEU A 11 14.75 7.52 6.23
CA LEU A 11 13.62 8.45 6.28
C LEU A 11 14.10 9.91 6.26
N LEU A 12 15.16 10.22 6.99
CA LEU A 12 15.75 11.56 7.01
C LEU A 12 16.39 11.92 5.67
N ALA A 13 17.09 10.98 5.03
CA ALA A 13 17.65 11.18 3.69
C ALA A 13 16.54 11.43 2.65
N ALA A 14 15.45 10.68 2.71
CA ALA A 14 14.28 10.90 1.85
C ALA A 14 13.64 12.27 2.13
N ALA A 15 13.47 12.65 3.39
CA ALA A 15 12.91 13.95 3.78
C ALA A 15 13.74 15.12 3.26
N ALA A 16 15.08 15.01 3.31
CA ALA A 16 16.03 16.04 2.85
C ALA A 16 15.91 16.35 1.35
N THR A 17 15.29 15.47 0.56
CA THR A 17 15.04 15.73 -0.87
C THR A 17 14.01 16.83 -1.12
N GLY A 18 13.18 17.16 -0.14
CA GLY A 18 12.03 18.09 -0.27
C GLY A 18 10.89 17.56 -1.16
N LYS A 19 11.04 16.35 -1.71
CA LYS A 19 10.00 15.71 -2.55
C LYS A 19 8.93 15.04 -1.68
N VAL A 20 7.80 14.68 -2.31
CA VAL A 20 6.79 13.85 -1.65
C VAL A 20 7.39 12.51 -1.27
N VAL A 21 7.26 12.14 0.00
CA VAL A 21 7.74 10.87 0.54
C VAL A 21 6.55 9.98 0.85
N ASN A 22 6.42 8.87 0.11
CA ASN A 22 5.42 7.85 0.37
C ASN A 22 6.05 6.70 1.17
N VAL A 23 5.62 6.51 2.41
CA VAL A 23 6.14 5.46 3.28
C VAL A 23 5.17 4.30 3.36
N LYS A 24 5.61 3.12 2.93
CA LYS A 24 4.82 1.89 3.10
C LYS A 24 4.90 1.41 4.56
N LYS A 25 3.76 1.10 5.16
CA LYS A 25 3.69 0.53 6.50
C LYS A 25 4.33 -0.87 6.50
N GLY A 26 5.20 -1.12 7.46
CA GLY A 26 5.74 -2.47 7.69
C GLY A 26 4.64 -3.47 8.06
N GLN A 27 4.77 -4.71 7.59
CA GLN A 27 3.83 -5.79 7.88
C GLN A 27 3.74 -6.12 9.38
N PHE A 28 4.74 -5.71 10.13
CA PHE A 28 4.90 -5.93 11.58
C PHE A 28 4.41 -4.76 12.43
N LEU A 29 3.95 -3.65 11.82
CA LEU A 29 3.50 -2.46 12.53
C LEU A 29 1.98 -2.40 12.65
N ALA A 30 1.52 -1.93 13.80
CA ALA A 30 0.16 -1.46 13.94
C ALA A 30 -0.04 -0.12 13.20
N PRO A 31 -1.26 0.19 12.70
CA PRO A 31 -1.47 1.41 11.94
C PRO A 31 -1.12 2.69 12.71
N TRP A 32 -1.39 2.75 14.02
CA TRP A 32 -1.08 3.92 14.87
C TRP A 32 0.42 4.14 15.08
N ASP A 33 1.25 3.11 14.98
CA ASP A 33 2.71 3.23 15.11
C ASP A 33 3.35 3.99 13.94
N MET A 34 2.64 4.09 12.83
CA MET A 34 3.09 4.87 11.68
C MET A 34 3.15 6.37 11.94
N ALA A 35 2.49 6.86 12.99
CA ALA A 35 2.65 8.25 13.44
C ALA A 35 4.11 8.58 13.76
N ASN A 36 4.82 7.66 14.45
CA ASN A 36 6.24 7.83 14.77
C ASN A 36 7.13 7.83 13.51
N VAL A 37 6.75 7.05 12.50
CA VAL A 37 7.47 7.02 11.22
C VAL A 37 7.27 8.34 10.47
N ALA A 38 6.04 8.81 10.33
CA ALA A 38 5.72 10.08 9.68
C ALA A 38 6.36 11.27 10.40
N ALA A 39 6.36 11.27 11.74
CA ALA A 39 6.96 12.31 12.56
C ALA A 39 8.46 12.50 12.32
N LYS A 40 9.20 11.45 11.95
CA LYS A 40 10.62 11.59 11.58
C LYS A 40 10.80 12.42 10.31
N ILE A 41 9.90 12.27 9.33
CA ILE A 41 9.95 13.01 8.07
C ILE A 41 9.49 14.46 8.29
N THR A 42 8.35 14.64 8.96
CA THR A 42 7.82 16.00 9.23
C THR A 42 8.69 16.78 10.19
N GLY A 43 9.27 16.13 11.20
CA GLY A 43 10.24 16.73 12.12
C GLY A 43 11.55 17.14 11.45
N ALA A 44 11.89 16.55 10.30
CA ALA A 44 13.01 16.99 9.45
C ALA A 44 12.63 18.14 8.49
N GLY A 45 11.41 18.68 8.60
CA GLY A 45 10.95 19.84 7.82
C GLY A 45 10.23 19.50 6.51
N ASN A 46 10.02 18.22 6.20
CA ASN A 46 9.28 17.83 5.00
C ASN A 46 7.85 17.40 5.34
N VAL A 47 6.88 18.25 5.04
CA VAL A 47 5.45 18.02 5.31
C VAL A 47 4.74 17.21 4.22
N ASN A 48 5.40 16.95 3.11
CA ASN A 48 4.83 16.24 1.96
C ASN A 48 4.92 14.71 2.16
N VAL A 49 4.09 14.17 3.04
CA VAL A 49 4.09 12.75 3.41
C VAL A 49 2.82 12.06 2.92
N LEU A 50 2.97 10.90 2.33
CA LEU A 50 1.93 9.91 2.09
C LEU A 50 2.24 8.65 2.89
N VAL A 51 1.22 7.91 3.30
CA VAL A 51 1.39 6.63 3.99
C VAL A 51 0.64 5.54 3.24
N THR A 52 1.30 4.42 3.03
CA THR A 52 0.73 3.28 2.29
C THR A 52 0.49 2.09 3.21
N GLU A 53 -0.75 1.63 3.28
CA GLU A 53 -1.13 0.34 3.87
C GLU A 53 -0.88 -0.78 2.86
N ARG A 54 -0.33 -1.93 3.29
CA ARG A 54 -0.02 -3.08 2.44
C ARG A 54 -0.21 -4.43 3.13
N GLY A 55 -1.02 -4.48 4.17
CA GLY A 55 -1.28 -5.68 4.96
C GLY A 55 -0.35 -5.83 6.16
N ALA A 56 -0.75 -6.70 7.04
CA ALA A 56 -0.02 -7.11 8.23
C ALA A 56 0.22 -8.62 8.21
N SER A 57 1.36 -9.06 8.73
CA SER A 57 1.70 -10.49 8.85
C SER A 57 0.69 -11.21 9.72
N PHE A 58 0.20 -12.35 9.27
CA PHE A 58 -0.74 -13.20 9.99
C PHE A 58 -0.32 -14.67 9.81
N GLY A 59 0.40 -15.19 10.79
CA GLY A 59 1.03 -16.51 10.67
C GLY A 59 2.23 -16.52 9.72
N TYR A 60 2.49 -17.68 9.12
CA TYR A 60 3.60 -17.84 8.19
C TYR A 60 3.19 -17.49 6.76
N ASN A 61 4.02 -16.72 6.07
CA ASN A 61 3.89 -16.41 4.63
C ASN A 61 2.52 -15.86 4.20
N THR A 62 1.74 -15.28 5.13
CA THR A 62 0.39 -14.79 4.87
C THR A 62 0.24 -13.35 5.37
N LEU A 63 -0.51 -12.55 4.63
CA LEU A 63 -0.87 -11.19 4.98
C LEU A 63 -2.38 -11.06 5.09
N VAL A 64 -2.82 -10.20 6.01
CA VAL A 64 -4.23 -9.80 6.13
C VAL A 64 -4.32 -8.28 6.04
N SER A 65 -5.28 -7.79 5.27
CA SER A 65 -5.59 -6.36 5.17
C SER A 65 -6.77 -6.04 6.06
N ASP A 66 -6.52 -5.32 7.14
CA ASP A 66 -7.57 -4.76 7.98
C ASP A 66 -8.02 -3.41 7.42
N MET A 67 -9.22 -3.37 6.82
CA MET A 67 -9.76 -2.15 6.23
C MET A 67 -9.97 -1.02 7.26
N ARG A 68 -10.05 -1.33 8.56
CA ARG A 68 -10.10 -0.34 9.64
C ARG A 68 -8.77 0.41 9.79
N ALA A 69 -7.65 -0.19 9.35
CA ALA A 69 -6.35 0.45 9.38
C ALA A 69 -6.33 1.74 8.54
N LEU A 70 -7.10 1.81 7.46
CA LEU A 70 -7.12 2.96 6.55
C LEU A 70 -7.62 4.25 7.25
N PRO A 71 -8.82 4.29 7.85
CA PRO A 71 -9.25 5.48 8.59
C PRO A 71 -8.45 5.71 9.89
N ILE A 72 -7.87 4.67 10.49
CA ILE A 72 -6.96 4.83 11.64
C ILE A 72 -5.71 5.59 11.21
N LEU A 73 -5.04 5.18 10.13
CA LEU A 73 -3.87 5.86 9.57
C LEU A 73 -4.19 7.32 9.23
N ALA A 74 -5.30 7.58 8.54
CA ALA A 74 -5.71 8.93 8.15
C ALA A 74 -5.86 9.85 9.37
N ARG A 75 -6.56 9.39 10.42
CA ARG A 75 -6.78 10.18 11.63
C ARG A 75 -5.52 10.36 12.47
N THR A 76 -4.69 9.32 12.56
CA THR A 76 -3.52 9.32 13.45
C THR A 76 -2.38 10.15 12.88
N ILE A 77 -2.24 10.16 11.56
CA ILE A 77 -1.09 10.81 10.89
C ILE A 77 -1.49 12.17 10.30
N GLY A 78 -2.75 12.34 9.90
CA GLY A 78 -3.22 13.53 9.21
C GLY A 78 -2.65 13.68 7.78
N ALA A 79 -2.23 12.57 7.16
CA ALA A 79 -1.69 12.51 5.81
C ALA A 79 -2.57 11.66 4.89
N PRO A 80 -2.52 11.87 3.57
CA PRO A 80 -3.24 11.01 2.62
C PRO A 80 -2.77 9.55 2.74
N VAL A 81 -3.74 8.63 2.73
CA VAL A 81 -3.49 7.19 2.82
C VAL A 81 -3.64 6.55 1.46
N ILE A 82 -2.63 5.79 1.06
CA ILE A 82 -2.59 4.96 -0.15
C ILE A 82 -2.81 3.50 0.27
N PHE A 83 -3.52 2.75 -0.54
CA PHE A 83 -3.62 1.30 -0.37
C PHE A 83 -2.81 0.59 -1.46
N ASP A 84 -1.85 -0.23 -1.07
CA ASP A 84 -1.07 -1.07 -1.98
C ASP A 84 -1.80 -2.41 -2.19
N ALA A 85 -2.56 -2.50 -3.27
CA ALA A 85 -3.35 -3.68 -3.59
C ALA A 85 -2.49 -4.84 -4.11
N THR A 86 -1.35 -4.54 -4.72
CA THR A 86 -0.40 -5.54 -5.24
C THR A 86 0.25 -6.33 -4.11
N HIS A 87 0.88 -5.61 -3.17
CA HIS A 87 1.63 -6.28 -2.12
C HIS A 87 0.77 -6.75 -0.95
N SER A 88 -0.49 -6.33 -0.88
CA SER A 88 -1.45 -6.85 0.12
C SER A 88 -1.81 -8.32 -0.09
N VAL A 89 -1.65 -8.85 -1.31
CA VAL A 89 -1.93 -10.25 -1.66
C VAL A 89 -0.66 -11.09 -1.79
N GLN A 90 0.50 -10.52 -1.45
CA GLN A 90 1.78 -11.20 -1.50
C GLN A 90 1.85 -12.29 -0.43
N GLN A 91 2.47 -13.41 -0.78
CA GLN A 91 2.84 -14.47 0.14
C GLN A 91 4.37 -14.45 0.32
N PRO A 92 4.90 -13.67 1.28
CA PRO A 92 6.34 -13.49 1.45
C PRO A 92 7.05 -14.83 1.68
N GLY A 93 8.02 -15.17 0.81
CA GLY A 93 8.74 -16.44 0.89
C GLY A 93 7.91 -17.68 0.57
N GLY A 94 6.67 -17.53 0.08
CA GLY A 94 5.75 -18.65 -0.19
C GLY A 94 6.23 -19.62 -1.27
N MET A 95 7.18 -19.19 -2.10
CA MET A 95 7.83 -20.03 -3.13
C MET A 95 9.31 -20.31 -2.81
N GLY A 96 9.72 -20.24 -1.54
CA GLY A 96 11.10 -20.46 -1.10
C GLY A 96 12.01 -19.29 -1.44
N ALA A 97 12.61 -19.28 -2.63
CA ALA A 97 13.53 -18.22 -3.06
C ALA A 97 12.81 -16.94 -3.55
N SER A 98 11.51 -16.98 -3.76
CA SER A 98 10.70 -15.85 -4.20
C SER A 98 9.38 -15.75 -3.42
N SER A 99 8.73 -14.59 -3.49
CA SER A 99 7.38 -14.42 -2.95
C SER A 99 6.35 -15.04 -3.90
N GLY A 100 5.39 -15.78 -3.33
CA GLY A 100 4.15 -16.12 -3.99
C GLY A 100 3.15 -14.97 -3.92
N GLY A 101 1.94 -15.18 -4.45
CA GLY A 101 0.88 -14.21 -4.38
C GLY A 101 -0.42 -14.70 -4.99
N GLU A 102 -1.48 -13.98 -4.69
CA GLU A 102 -2.85 -14.32 -5.08
C GLU A 102 -3.48 -13.14 -5.84
N ARG A 103 -2.99 -12.89 -7.07
CA ARG A 103 -3.43 -11.74 -7.91
C ARG A 103 -4.94 -11.62 -8.06
N GLU A 104 -5.66 -12.72 -7.97
CA GLU A 104 -7.13 -12.73 -8.06
C GLU A 104 -7.80 -11.86 -6.98
N PHE A 105 -7.14 -11.65 -5.84
CA PHE A 105 -7.66 -10.82 -4.76
C PHE A 105 -7.25 -9.34 -4.87
N VAL A 106 -6.37 -8.97 -5.79
CA VAL A 106 -6.00 -7.55 -6.02
C VAL A 106 -7.25 -6.70 -6.31
N PRO A 107 -8.13 -7.06 -7.26
CA PRO A 107 -9.36 -6.29 -7.51
C PRO A 107 -10.32 -6.28 -6.31
N VAL A 108 -10.35 -7.35 -5.51
CA VAL A 108 -11.22 -7.45 -4.32
C VAL A 108 -10.80 -6.43 -3.28
N LEU A 109 -9.52 -6.46 -2.90
CA LEU A 109 -8.99 -5.58 -1.87
C LEU A 109 -8.93 -4.12 -2.33
N ALA A 110 -8.60 -3.88 -3.61
CA ALA A 110 -8.60 -2.53 -4.18
C ALA A 110 -10.00 -1.88 -4.10
N ARG A 111 -11.06 -2.61 -4.48
CA ARG A 111 -12.45 -2.11 -4.37
C ARG A 111 -12.82 -1.82 -2.91
N ALA A 112 -12.46 -2.72 -1.98
CA ALA A 112 -12.73 -2.52 -0.57
C ALA A 112 -12.05 -1.26 -0.02
N ALA A 113 -10.77 -1.06 -0.34
CA ALA A 113 -10.01 0.11 0.10
C ALA A 113 -10.55 1.41 -0.49
N VAL A 114 -10.91 1.43 -1.78
CA VAL A 114 -11.49 2.61 -2.44
C VAL A 114 -12.86 2.93 -1.83
N ALA A 115 -13.68 1.92 -1.52
CA ALA A 115 -14.97 2.10 -0.86
C ALA A 115 -14.85 2.69 0.56
N VAL A 116 -13.72 2.45 1.25
CA VAL A 116 -13.40 3.10 2.53
C VAL A 116 -13.04 4.58 2.36
N GLY A 117 -12.57 4.98 1.18
CA GLY A 117 -12.24 6.37 0.86
C GLY A 117 -10.75 6.71 0.95
N VAL A 118 -9.87 5.78 0.58
CA VAL A 118 -8.42 6.07 0.47
C VAL A 118 -8.12 7.17 -0.54
N ALA A 119 -7.02 7.87 -0.34
CA ALA A 119 -6.58 8.94 -1.25
C ALA A 119 -6.07 8.42 -2.59
N GLY A 120 -5.61 7.17 -2.63
CA GLY A 120 -5.14 6.53 -3.86
C GLY A 120 -4.88 5.04 -3.67
N VAL A 121 -4.60 4.36 -4.79
CA VAL A 121 -4.27 2.93 -4.83
C VAL A 121 -2.96 2.76 -5.58
N PHE A 122 -2.09 1.90 -5.06
CA PHE A 122 -0.89 1.43 -5.74
C PHE A 122 -1.17 0.05 -6.35
N ILE A 123 -0.96 -0.08 -7.64
CA ILE A 123 -1.15 -1.34 -8.37
C ILE A 123 -0.02 -1.52 -9.36
N GLU A 124 0.67 -2.66 -9.29
CA GLU A 124 1.63 -3.07 -10.30
C GLU A 124 0.93 -3.82 -11.42
N THR A 125 1.35 -3.56 -12.63
CA THR A 125 0.83 -4.20 -13.84
C THR A 125 1.96 -4.52 -14.81
N HIS A 126 1.80 -5.60 -15.57
CA HIS A 126 2.76 -6.03 -16.57
C HIS A 126 2.01 -6.64 -17.77
N PRO A 127 2.49 -6.49 -19.00
CA PRO A 127 1.88 -7.15 -20.17
C PRO A 127 1.78 -8.67 -20.02
N ASP A 128 2.81 -9.27 -19.44
CA ASP A 128 2.92 -10.71 -19.16
C ASP A 128 3.47 -10.92 -17.73
N PRO A 129 2.57 -10.92 -16.71
CA PRO A 129 3.01 -11.03 -15.31
C PRO A 129 3.78 -12.30 -14.98
N ASP A 130 3.52 -13.40 -15.68
CA ASP A 130 4.15 -14.68 -15.38
C ASP A 130 5.64 -14.70 -15.79
N HIS A 131 6.06 -13.77 -16.65
CA HIS A 131 7.45 -13.55 -17.03
C HIS A 131 8.02 -12.21 -16.52
N ALA A 132 7.34 -11.58 -15.56
CA ALA A 132 7.86 -10.37 -14.93
C ALA A 132 9.12 -10.67 -14.09
N PRO A 133 10.07 -9.72 -14.00
CA PRO A 133 11.33 -9.93 -13.27
C PRO A 133 11.14 -10.09 -11.74
N SER A 134 10.03 -9.59 -11.20
CA SER A 134 9.66 -9.72 -9.78
C SER A 134 8.15 -9.61 -9.63
N ASP A 135 7.61 -10.06 -8.50
CA ASP A 135 6.21 -9.89 -8.05
C ASP A 135 5.12 -10.32 -9.06
N GLY A 136 5.48 -11.09 -10.09
CA GLY A 136 4.57 -11.58 -11.12
C GLY A 136 3.26 -12.17 -10.58
N PRO A 137 3.29 -13.04 -9.55
CA PRO A 137 2.08 -13.61 -8.95
C PRO A 137 1.10 -12.59 -8.35
N ASN A 138 1.53 -11.33 -8.14
CA ASN A 138 0.72 -10.25 -7.58
C ASN A 138 0.28 -9.21 -8.62
N MET A 139 0.93 -9.18 -9.77
CA MET A 139 0.69 -8.16 -10.80
C MET A 139 -0.62 -8.40 -11.54
N VAL A 140 -1.34 -7.33 -11.81
CA VAL A 140 -2.50 -7.33 -12.69
C VAL A 140 -2.04 -7.38 -14.15
N PRO A 141 -2.57 -8.28 -15.00
CA PRO A 141 -2.28 -8.23 -16.42
C PRO A 141 -2.70 -6.89 -17.04
N LEU A 142 -1.83 -6.27 -17.83
CA LEU A 142 -2.08 -4.94 -18.39
C LEU A 142 -3.39 -4.89 -19.19
N ARG A 143 -3.78 -5.97 -19.88
CA ARG A 143 -5.04 -6.07 -20.62
C ARG A 143 -6.30 -5.95 -19.73
N GLU A 144 -6.17 -6.22 -18.43
CA GLU A 144 -7.27 -6.18 -17.47
C GLU A 144 -7.31 -4.85 -16.68
N PHE A 145 -6.23 -4.07 -16.77
CA PHE A 145 -6.03 -2.89 -15.92
C PHE A 145 -7.06 -1.79 -16.19
N GLU A 146 -7.42 -1.54 -17.45
CA GLU A 146 -8.42 -0.51 -17.80
C GLU A 146 -9.78 -0.83 -17.17
N GLY A 147 -10.23 -2.09 -17.26
CA GLY A 147 -11.50 -2.52 -16.66
C GLY A 147 -11.51 -2.37 -15.14
N LEU A 148 -10.38 -2.75 -14.49
CA LEU A 148 -10.21 -2.56 -13.06
C LEU A 148 -10.26 -1.07 -12.70
N LEU A 149 -9.53 -0.22 -13.42
CA LEU A 149 -9.50 1.22 -13.15
C LEU A 149 -10.88 1.86 -13.27
N ARG A 150 -11.65 1.54 -14.31
CA ARG A 150 -13.05 2.02 -14.45
C ARG A 150 -13.91 1.64 -13.25
N THR A 151 -13.77 0.41 -12.77
CA THR A 151 -14.48 -0.08 -11.59
C THR A 151 -14.08 0.70 -10.35
N LEU A 152 -12.79 0.90 -10.10
CA LEU A 152 -12.29 1.65 -8.95
C LEU A 152 -12.75 3.11 -8.96
N MET A 153 -12.76 3.76 -10.13
CA MET A 153 -13.27 5.13 -10.27
C MET A 153 -14.77 5.23 -9.93
N ALA A 154 -15.56 4.23 -10.28
CA ALA A 154 -16.98 4.21 -9.90
C ALA A 154 -17.16 4.08 -8.38
N PHE A 155 -16.39 3.22 -7.70
CA PHE A 155 -16.39 3.12 -6.25
C PHE A 155 -15.91 4.41 -5.58
N ASP A 156 -14.87 5.05 -6.12
CA ASP A 156 -14.32 6.31 -5.61
C ASP A 156 -15.36 7.43 -5.66
N ALA A 157 -16.09 7.54 -6.76
CA ALA A 157 -17.16 8.52 -6.91
C ALA A 157 -18.26 8.36 -5.85
N VAL A 158 -18.65 7.12 -5.55
CA VAL A 158 -19.63 6.82 -4.49
C VAL A 158 -19.07 7.11 -3.11
N ALA A 159 -17.84 6.72 -2.83
CA ALA A 159 -17.20 6.92 -1.52
C ALA A 159 -17.07 8.42 -1.20
N LYS A 160 -16.70 9.24 -2.19
CA LYS A 160 -16.46 10.68 -2.04
C LYS A 160 -17.73 11.54 -2.15
N ALA A 161 -18.82 11.01 -2.68
CA ALA A 161 -20.09 11.73 -2.77
C ALA A 161 -20.78 11.93 -1.40
N ARG A 162 -20.29 11.27 -0.35
CA ARG A 162 -20.85 11.29 1.03
C ARG A 162 -20.03 12.15 2.01
N GLY A 163 -19.03 12.86 1.51
CA GLY A 163 -18.15 13.74 2.28
C GLY A 163 -18.59 15.19 2.31
#